data_7372ab94375ef8f8e58003b65dd69b1e
#
_entry.id   7372ab94375ef8f8e58003b65dd69b1e
#
_cell.length_a   1.000
_cell.length_b   1.000
_cell.length_c   1.000
_cell.angle_alpha   90.00
_cell.angle_beta   90.00
_cell.angle_gamma   90.00
#
_symmetry.space_group_name_H-M   'P 1'
#
loop_
_entity.id
_entity.type
_entity.pdbx_description
1 polymer ?
#
loop_
_entity_poly.entity_id
_entity_poly.type
_entity_poly.pdbx_seq_one_letter_code
_entity_poly.pdbx_strand_id
1 'polypeptide(L)'
;AKQLGCKRTIARISNFEFIRAKETISFQEIGVDELISPEELAANEIQQLLDQSAFSNSYGFEEGALTLIGTKLDEDVPFVGKTVKDAASIFPDVHFMPIAIQRQGTQTTMIPRGDTCFEEGDTVFFITLKEGVEELYKLTGKKKTEIKNIMILGGGKIGYNTARELCKKKFKVTILEKNKKKAFEVADLLPNALVIHGDGRNSDLLDEEDLSSMDAFISVTENSETNIMSCLMAKTKNVKKTIALVENMDYFQLSHSIGIDTLINKKLLTANTIFRYIRKGDVVDMTTLNNLNAEILEFVVNANSKVANYRIKDIDFPRTAIIGGVIKEGVGIIALGDYKIEPGDRIVVCCLPRSIKRIEQLFL
;
A
#
# COMPACT_ATOMS: atom_id res chain seq x y z
N ALA A 1 -31.93 4.53 2.69
CA ALA A 1 -31.37 4.91 1.38
C ALA A 1 -31.85 3.96 0.28
N LYS A 2 -31.68 2.61 0.40
CA LYS A 2 -32.13 1.64 -0.60
C LYS A 2 -33.63 1.75 -0.90
N GLN A 3 -34.48 1.84 0.11
CA GLN A 3 -35.94 2.02 -0.04
C GLN A 3 -36.32 3.31 -0.76
N LEU A 4 -35.42 4.31 -0.77
CA LEU A 4 -35.59 5.58 -1.49
C LEU A 4 -34.97 5.56 -2.90
N GLY A 5 -34.58 4.38 -3.41
CA GLY A 5 -34.07 4.21 -4.76
C GLY A 5 -32.55 4.39 -4.94
N CYS A 6 -31.79 4.46 -3.86
CA CYS A 6 -30.33 4.51 -3.97
C CYS A 6 -29.80 3.17 -4.53
N LYS A 7 -28.99 3.25 -5.60
CA LYS A 7 -28.42 2.05 -6.25
C LYS A 7 -27.33 1.39 -5.41
N ARG A 8 -26.49 2.18 -4.73
CA ARG A 8 -25.43 1.70 -3.84
C ARG A 8 -25.45 2.46 -2.53
N THR A 9 -25.18 1.75 -1.45
CA THR A 9 -25.14 2.27 -0.09
C THR A 9 -23.88 1.84 0.61
N ILE A 10 -23.17 2.79 1.20
CA ILE A 10 -21.94 2.56 1.96
C ILE A 10 -22.18 3.10 3.37
N ALA A 11 -21.83 2.33 4.38
CA ALA A 11 -21.87 2.76 5.76
C ALA A 11 -20.46 2.72 6.38
N ARG A 12 -20.10 3.84 7.03
CA ARG A 12 -18.90 3.89 7.87
C ARG A 12 -19.24 3.38 9.26
N ILE A 13 -18.44 2.45 9.73
CA ILE A 13 -18.55 1.90 11.08
C ILE A 13 -17.23 2.05 11.83
N SER A 14 -17.31 2.27 13.13
CA SER A 14 -16.17 2.29 14.05
C SER A 14 -16.38 1.35 15.25
N ASN A 15 -17.54 0.69 15.37
CA ASN A 15 -17.76 -0.32 16.38
C ASN A 15 -17.37 -1.70 15.85
N PHE A 16 -16.45 -2.35 16.57
CA PHE A 16 -15.88 -3.65 16.24
C PHE A 16 -16.93 -4.79 16.25
N GLU A 17 -17.97 -4.69 17.04
CA GLU A 17 -19.04 -5.69 17.08
C GLU A 17 -19.77 -5.84 15.74
N PHE A 18 -20.00 -4.72 15.03
CA PHE A 18 -20.59 -4.77 13.68
C PHE A 18 -19.65 -5.37 12.64
N ILE A 19 -18.34 -5.24 12.82
CA ILE A 19 -17.35 -5.85 11.92
C ILE A 19 -17.35 -7.37 12.10
N ARG A 20 -17.40 -7.87 13.34
CA ARG A 20 -17.56 -9.29 13.63
C ARG A 20 -18.90 -9.83 13.14
N ALA A 21 -19.95 -9.03 13.22
CA ALA A 21 -21.28 -9.42 12.76
C ALA A 21 -21.35 -9.58 11.23
N LYS A 22 -20.36 -9.11 10.45
CA LYS A 22 -20.26 -9.39 9.00
C LYS A 22 -20.30 -10.90 8.67
N GLU A 23 -19.77 -11.73 9.56
CA GLU A 23 -19.76 -13.19 9.38
C GLU A 23 -21.12 -13.85 9.65
N THR A 24 -22.00 -13.17 10.41
CA THR A 24 -23.28 -13.73 10.88
C THR A 24 -24.49 -12.97 10.36
N ILE A 25 -24.35 -11.71 9.96
CA ILE A 25 -25.44 -10.86 9.47
C ILE A 25 -25.13 -10.40 8.06
N SER A 26 -26.05 -10.67 7.12
CA SER A 26 -26.02 -10.12 5.77
C SER A 26 -26.44 -8.64 5.81
N PHE A 27 -25.47 -7.74 5.84
CA PHE A 27 -25.75 -6.28 5.79
C PHE A 27 -26.41 -5.86 4.47
N GLN A 28 -26.20 -6.63 3.40
CA GLN A 28 -26.83 -6.39 2.10
C GLN A 28 -28.36 -6.55 2.18
N GLU A 29 -28.85 -7.51 2.95
CA GLU A 29 -30.30 -7.74 3.15
C GLU A 29 -30.99 -6.56 3.87
N ILE A 30 -30.25 -5.86 4.75
CA ILE A 30 -30.76 -4.67 5.42
C ILE A 30 -30.47 -3.37 4.64
N GLY A 31 -29.96 -3.49 3.41
CA GLY A 31 -29.77 -2.38 2.49
C GLY A 31 -28.45 -1.63 2.62
N VAL A 32 -27.40 -2.24 3.18
CA VAL A 32 -26.04 -1.74 3.20
C VAL A 32 -25.17 -2.60 2.31
N ASP A 33 -24.75 -2.07 1.16
CA ASP A 33 -23.93 -2.82 0.20
C ASP A 33 -22.49 -3.01 0.70
N GLU A 34 -21.94 -2.00 1.39
CA GLU A 34 -20.57 -2.06 1.90
C GLU A 34 -20.40 -1.38 3.25
N LEU A 35 -19.61 -2.02 4.12
CA LEU A 35 -19.21 -1.50 5.42
C LEU A 35 -17.74 -1.12 5.41
N ILE A 36 -17.44 0.12 5.76
CA ILE A 36 -16.08 0.65 5.80
C ILE A 36 -15.69 0.99 7.24
N SER A 37 -14.61 0.38 7.73
CA SER A 37 -13.96 0.73 8.99
C SER A 37 -12.60 1.37 8.71
N PRO A 38 -12.44 2.69 8.94
CA PRO A 38 -11.15 3.36 8.75
C PRO A 38 -10.04 2.76 9.61
N GLU A 39 -10.39 2.29 10.80
CA GLU A 39 -9.47 1.69 11.74
C GLU A 39 -8.97 0.32 11.27
N GLU A 40 -9.84 -0.46 10.63
CA GLU A 40 -9.50 -1.76 10.05
C GLU A 40 -8.68 -1.59 8.77
N LEU A 41 -9.05 -0.62 7.91
CA LEU A 41 -8.26 -0.29 6.74
C LEU A 41 -6.82 0.11 7.10
N ALA A 42 -6.65 0.94 8.14
CA ALA A 42 -5.33 1.32 8.61
C ALA A 42 -4.54 0.13 9.18
N ALA A 43 -5.18 -0.76 9.94
CA ALA A 43 -4.53 -1.96 10.48
C ALA A 43 -4.10 -2.92 9.36
N ASN A 44 -4.93 -3.11 8.33
CA ASN A 44 -4.60 -3.95 7.17
C ASN A 44 -3.44 -3.36 6.36
N GLU A 45 -3.43 -2.04 6.16
CA GLU A 45 -2.32 -1.35 5.50
C GLU A 45 -1.00 -1.53 6.25
N ILE A 46 -1.00 -1.36 7.59
CA ILE A 46 0.18 -1.60 8.43
C ILE A 46 0.69 -3.03 8.24
N GLN A 47 -0.20 -4.01 8.24
CA GLN A 47 0.14 -5.40 8.09
C GLN A 47 0.81 -5.69 6.73
N GLN A 48 0.26 -5.16 5.64
CA GLN A 48 0.83 -5.29 4.31
C GLN A 48 2.23 -4.66 4.22
N LEU A 49 2.42 -3.49 4.82
CA LEU A 49 3.71 -2.80 4.88
C LEU A 49 4.78 -3.55 5.67
N LEU A 50 4.40 -4.38 6.65
CA LEU A 50 5.32 -5.22 7.41
C LEU A 50 5.66 -6.51 6.67
N ASP A 51 4.69 -7.12 6.00
CA ASP A 51 4.90 -8.33 5.19
C ASP A 51 5.91 -8.07 4.04
N GLN A 52 6.00 -6.83 3.56
CA GLN A 52 6.86 -6.41 2.45
C GLN A 52 7.93 -5.38 2.88
N SER A 53 8.55 -5.62 4.02
CA SER A 53 9.33 -4.67 4.81
C SER A 53 10.54 -4.00 4.12
N ALA A 54 11.05 -4.53 3.02
CA ALA A 54 12.23 -3.95 2.34
C ALA A 54 11.90 -2.84 1.33
N PHE A 55 10.64 -2.74 0.89
CA PHE A 55 10.23 -1.69 -0.03
C PHE A 55 9.35 -0.67 0.70
N SER A 56 9.57 0.61 0.42
CA SER A 56 8.87 1.71 1.09
C SER A 56 7.37 1.73 0.76
N ASN A 57 7.02 1.25 -0.42
CA ASN A 57 5.66 1.21 -0.93
C ASN A 57 5.44 -0.12 -1.65
N SER A 58 4.46 -0.88 -1.23
CA SER A 58 4.10 -2.13 -1.89
C SER A 58 2.59 -2.38 -1.76
N TYR A 59 2.01 -2.96 -2.80
CA TYR A 59 0.59 -3.26 -2.86
C TYR A 59 0.37 -4.52 -3.71
N GLY A 60 -0.44 -5.46 -3.22
CA GLY A 60 -0.76 -6.70 -3.94
C GLY A 60 -2.12 -6.61 -4.62
N PHE A 61 -2.18 -6.94 -5.91
CA PHE A 61 -3.41 -7.13 -6.67
C PHE A 61 -3.77 -8.61 -6.67
N GLU A 62 -5.08 -8.93 -6.53
CA GLU A 62 -5.61 -10.28 -6.51
C GLU A 62 -4.73 -11.29 -5.74
N GLU A 63 -4.76 -11.17 -4.41
CA GLU A 63 -4.01 -12.05 -3.49
C GLU A 63 -2.51 -12.15 -3.79
N GLY A 64 -1.94 -11.15 -4.51
CA GLY A 64 -0.52 -11.08 -4.83
C GLY A 64 -0.13 -11.69 -6.18
N ALA A 65 -1.10 -11.94 -7.07
CA ALA A 65 -0.84 -12.33 -8.46
C ALA A 65 0.05 -11.31 -9.20
N LEU A 66 -0.19 -10.03 -8.94
CA LEU A 66 0.72 -8.94 -9.28
C LEU A 66 1.01 -8.12 -8.02
N THR A 67 2.24 -7.66 -7.90
CA THR A 67 2.68 -6.82 -6.79
C THR A 67 3.27 -5.51 -7.31
N LEU A 68 2.80 -4.40 -6.76
CA LEU A 68 3.40 -3.10 -6.95
C LEU A 68 4.51 -2.91 -5.92
N ILE A 69 5.65 -2.40 -6.35
CA ILE A 69 6.80 -2.12 -5.50
C ILE A 69 7.38 -0.77 -5.85
N GLY A 70 7.54 0.10 -4.85
CA GLY A 70 8.25 1.37 -4.96
C GLY A 70 9.63 1.29 -4.31
N THR A 71 10.68 1.64 -5.04
CA THR A 71 12.05 1.63 -4.53
C THR A 71 12.82 2.84 -5.01
N LYS A 72 13.67 3.39 -4.14
CA LYS A 72 14.64 4.42 -4.51
C LYS A 72 15.85 3.74 -5.14
N LEU A 73 16.33 4.28 -6.26
CA LEU A 73 17.51 3.81 -6.96
C LEU A 73 18.77 4.45 -6.36
N ASP A 74 19.67 3.60 -5.90
CA ASP A 74 21.01 3.99 -5.46
C ASP A 74 21.98 3.87 -6.65
N GLU A 75 23.16 4.50 -6.57
CA GLU A 75 24.16 4.53 -7.65
C GLU A 75 24.56 3.16 -8.18
N ASP A 76 24.63 2.17 -7.28
CA ASP A 76 25.05 0.79 -7.59
C ASP A 76 24.01 -0.03 -8.38
N VAL A 77 22.81 0.50 -8.61
CA VAL A 77 21.75 -0.24 -9.32
C VAL A 77 22.12 -0.40 -10.80
N PRO A 78 22.17 -1.63 -11.36
CA PRO A 78 22.75 -1.90 -12.68
C PRO A 78 22.09 -1.18 -13.88
N PHE A 79 20.87 -0.72 -13.71
CA PHE A 79 20.14 0.00 -14.76
C PHE A 79 20.11 1.53 -14.58
N VAL A 80 20.74 2.08 -13.54
CA VAL A 80 20.95 3.53 -13.41
C VAL A 80 21.81 4.01 -14.57
N GLY A 81 21.44 5.14 -15.16
CA GLY A 81 22.07 5.71 -16.37
C GLY A 81 21.66 5.03 -17.68
N LYS A 82 20.75 4.04 -17.65
CA LYS A 82 20.26 3.36 -18.85
C LYS A 82 18.80 3.73 -19.14
N THR A 83 18.40 3.61 -20.39
CA THR A 83 16.98 3.73 -20.76
C THR A 83 16.21 2.49 -20.33
N VAL A 84 14.87 2.61 -20.18
CA VAL A 84 13.99 1.46 -19.90
C VAL A 84 14.16 0.37 -20.96
N LYS A 85 14.33 0.76 -22.24
CA LYS A 85 14.54 -0.18 -23.34
C LYS A 85 15.88 -0.92 -23.21
N ASP A 86 16.94 -0.20 -22.88
CA ASP A 86 18.28 -0.81 -22.70
C ASP A 86 18.29 -1.72 -21.47
N ALA A 87 17.68 -1.31 -20.36
CA ALA A 87 17.52 -2.14 -19.18
C ALA A 87 16.77 -3.44 -19.48
N ALA A 88 15.64 -3.36 -20.20
CA ALA A 88 14.87 -4.55 -20.63
C ALA A 88 15.69 -5.49 -21.53
N SER A 89 16.62 -4.96 -22.34
CA SER A 89 17.49 -5.77 -23.20
C SER A 89 18.60 -6.49 -22.42
N ILE A 90 19.06 -5.89 -21.31
CA ILE A 90 20.09 -6.48 -20.44
C ILE A 90 19.49 -7.57 -19.56
N PHE A 91 18.23 -7.42 -19.18
CA PHE A 91 17.51 -8.33 -18.30
C PHE A 91 16.24 -8.88 -19.01
N PRO A 92 16.41 -9.78 -20.00
CA PRO A 92 15.29 -10.24 -20.85
C PRO A 92 14.26 -11.09 -20.10
N ASP A 93 14.67 -11.77 -19.04
CA ASP A 93 13.81 -12.64 -18.23
C ASP A 93 13.20 -11.93 -17.03
N VAL A 94 13.06 -10.60 -17.11
CA VAL A 94 12.61 -9.80 -15.95
C VAL A 94 11.12 -9.94 -15.75
N HIS A 95 10.73 -10.27 -14.54
CA HIS A 95 9.33 -10.41 -14.13
C HIS A 95 8.75 -9.11 -13.53
N PHE A 96 9.21 -7.94 -14.01
CA PHE A 96 8.73 -6.64 -13.53
C PHE A 96 8.69 -5.57 -14.63
N MET A 97 7.80 -4.59 -14.48
CA MET A 97 7.64 -3.46 -15.39
C MET A 97 7.64 -2.14 -14.61
N PRO A 98 8.48 -1.16 -14.98
CA PRO A 98 8.40 0.17 -14.40
C PRO A 98 7.14 0.88 -14.91
N ILE A 99 6.32 1.40 -13.98
CA ILE A 99 5.04 2.03 -14.29
C ILE A 99 5.00 3.51 -13.95
N ALA A 100 5.83 3.97 -13.02
CA ALA A 100 5.96 5.36 -12.64
C ALA A 100 7.36 5.66 -12.10
N ILE A 101 7.82 6.86 -12.36
CA ILE A 101 9.09 7.39 -11.82
C ILE A 101 8.81 8.74 -11.18
N GLN A 102 9.29 8.91 -9.95
CA GLN A 102 9.36 10.19 -9.26
C GLN A 102 10.83 10.60 -9.18
N ARG A 103 11.16 11.66 -9.90
CA ARG A 103 12.53 12.15 -9.96
C ARG A 103 12.94 12.86 -8.67
N GLN A 104 14.15 12.62 -8.20
CA GLN A 104 14.67 13.24 -6.99
C GLN A 104 14.64 14.78 -7.12
N GLY A 105 14.21 15.45 -6.05
CA GLY A 105 14.13 16.92 -6.02
C GLY A 105 12.96 17.53 -6.79
N THR A 106 12.12 16.72 -7.45
CA THR A 106 10.88 17.16 -8.10
C THR A 106 9.66 16.48 -7.48
N GLN A 107 8.52 17.17 -7.49
CA GLN A 107 7.23 16.54 -7.16
C GLN A 107 6.55 15.95 -8.40
N THR A 108 7.28 15.87 -9.52
CA THR A 108 6.71 15.43 -10.80
C THR A 108 6.79 13.93 -10.92
N THR A 109 5.63 13.32 -11.10
CA THR A 109 5.53 11.90 -11.47
C THR A 109 5.48 11.78 -12.98
N MET A 110 6.29 10.90 -13.55
CA MET A 110 6.26 10.56 -14.96
C MET A 110 5.91 9.10 -15.19
N ILE A 111 5.19 8.82 -16.29
CA ILE A 111 4.97 7.46 -16.77
C ILE A 111 6.12 7.09 -17.70
N PRO A 112 6.97 6.12 -17.35
CA PRO A 112 8.15 5.79 -18.14
C PRO A 112 7.79 5.22 -19.51
N ARG A 113 8.68 5.46 -20.47
CA ARG A 113 8.66 4.91 -21.82
C ARG A 113 10.02 4.30 -22.14
N GLY A 114 10.11 3.60 -23.26
CA GLY A 114 11.34 2.93 -23.65
C GLY A 114 12.58 3.83 -23.70
N ASP A 115 12.40 5.11 -23.98
CA ASP A 115 13.42 6.17 -24.04
C ASP A 115 13.68 6.89 -22.72
N THR A 116 12.91 6.59 -21.68
CA THR A 116 13.09 7.19 -20.35
C THR A 116 14.34 6.62 -19.67
N CYS A 117 15.22 7.50 -19.22
CA CYS A 117 16.44 7.11 -18.50
C CYS A 117 16.17 7.03 -16.99
N PHE A 118 16.69 5.98 -16.35
CA PHE A 118 16.74 5.86 -14.89
C PHE A 118 17.90 6.70 -14.37
N GLU A 119 17.64 7.52 -13.36
CA GLU A 119 18.65 8.36 -12.72
C GLU A 119 18.83 7.94 -11.25
N GLU A 120 20.02 8.16 -10.73
CA GLU A 120 20.30 8.00 -9.31
C GLU A 120 19.35 8.86 -8.48
N GLY A 121 18.86 8.30 -7.39
CA GLY A 121 17.93 8.97 -6.49
C GLY A 121 16.47 8.97 -6.95
N ASP A 122 16.17 8.48 -8.17
CA ASP A 122 14.80 8.27 -8.62
C ASP A 122 14.06 7.28 -7.70
N THR A 123 12.81 7.56 -7.38
CA THR A 123 11.91 6.55 -6.83
C THR A 123 11.13 5.93 -7.98
N VAL A 124 11.39 4.67 -8.26
CA VAL A 124 10.73 3.92 -9.35
C VAL A 124 9.72 2.95 -8.78
N PHE A 125 8.55 2.93 -9.39
CA PHE A 125 7.47 1.99 -9.07
C PHE A 125 7.37 0.94 -10.15
N PHE A 126 7.41 -0.32 -9.72
CA PHE A 126 7.36 -1.49 -10.58
C PHE A 126 6.10 -2.31 -10.30
N ILE A 127 5.45 -2.80 -11.34
CA ILE A 127 4.56 -3.96 -11.23
C ILE A 127 5.42 -5.20 -11.47
N THR A 128 5.28 -6.20 -10.60
CA THR A 128 6.07 -7.42 -10.64
C THR A 128 5.25 -8.65 -10.35
N LEU A 129 5.71 -9.80 -10.85
CA LEU A 129 5.27 -11.11 -10.39
C LEU A 129 5.91 -11.42 -9.03
N LYS A 130 5.43 -12.47 -8.37
CA LYS A 130 5.98 -12.91 -7.07
C LYS A 130 7.46 -13.23 -7.14
N GLU A 131 7.90 -13.86 -8.23
CA GLU A 131 9.30 -14.20 -8.50
C GLU A 131 10.15 -12.95 -8.74
N GLY A 132 9.61 -11.95 -9.43
CA GLY A 132 10.30 -10.69 -9.72
C GLY A 132 10.55 -9.82 -8.48
N VAL A 133 9.85 -10.06 -7.36
CA VAL A 133 10.15 -9.41 -6.08
C VAL A 133 11.59 -9.73 -5.64
N GLU A 134 11.96 -11.00 -5.68
CA GLU A 134 13.32 -11.47 -5.31
C GLU A 134 14.39 -10.92 -6.27
N GLU A 135 14.06 -10.79 -7.56
CA GLU A 135 14.94 -10.20 -8.57
C GLU A 135 15.19 -8.72 -8.30
N LEU A 136 14.13 -7.97 -8.00
CA LEU A 136 14.26 -6.55 -7.63
C LEU A 136 15.11 -6.36 -6.37
N TYR A 137 15.01 -7.24 -5.37
CA TYR A 137 15.91 -7.22 -4.22
C TYR A 137 17.37 -7.35 -4.63
N LYS A 138 17.69 -8.34 -5.49
CA LYS A 138 19.05 -8.57 -5.97
C LYS A 138 19.57 -7.39 -6.78
N LEU A 139 18.77 -6.86 -7.69
CA LEU A 139 19.16 -5.78 -8.60
C LEU A 139 19.31 -4.43 -7.87
N THR A 140 18.51 -4.17 -6.87
CA THR A 140 18.57 -2.90 -6.10
C THR A 140 19.51 -2.98 -4.89
N GLY A 141 20.19 -4.12 -4.69
CA GLY A 141 21.10 -4.32 -3.54
C GLY A 141 20.39 -4.31 -2.18
N LYS A 142 19.05 -4.21 -2.17
CA LYS A 142 18.26 -4.16 -0.93
C LYS A 142 18.10 -5.57 -0.37
N LYS A 143 18.32 -5.71 0.93
CA LYS A 143 18.11 -6.98 1.62
C LYS A 143 16.70 -7.04 2.18
N LYS A 144 16.07 -8.20 2.05
CA LYS A 144 14.79 -8.45 2.74
C LYS A 144 15.04 -8.30 4.25
N THR A 145 14.39 -7.31 4.83
CA THR A 145 14.48 -7.08 6.27
C THR A 145 13.53 -8.06 6.97
N GLU A 146 14.08 -8.99 7.70
CA GLU A 146 13.25 -9.88 8.52
C GLU A 146 12.71 -9.09 9.70
N ILE A 147 11.40 -8.99 9.80
CA ILE A 147 10.69 -8.37 10.92
C ILE A 147 10.15 -9.49 11.80
N LYS A 148 10.48 -9.47 13.08
CA LYS A 148 10.00 -10.44 14.08
C LYS A 148 9.46 -9.75 15.32
N ASN A 149 10.20 -8.75 15.83
CA ASN A 149 9.89 -8.03 17.06
C ASN A 149 9.29 -6.67 16.69
N ILE A 150 8.07 -6.41 17.13
CA ILE A 150 7.32 -5.21 16.75
C ILE A 150 6.83 -4.51 18.01
N MET A 151 7.13 -3.21 18.11
CA MET A 151 6.55 -2.36 19.14
C MET A 151 5.48 -1.45 18.56
N ILE A 152 4.31 -1.41 19.20
CA ILE A 152 3.17 -0.57 18.81
C ILE A 152 2.91 0.46 19.90
N LEU A 153 2.99 1.73 19.58
CA LEU A 153 2.62 2.82 20.46
C LEU A 153 1.16 3.21 20.24
N GLY A 154 0.33 2.95 21.23
CA GLY A 154 -1.11 3.20 21.25
C GLY A 154 -1.94 1.93 21.14
N GLY A 155 -2.62 1.55 22.23
CA GLY A 155 -3.55 0.42 22.33
C GLY A 155 -4.98 0.77 21.87
N GLY A 156 -5.16 1.82 21.02
CA GLY A 156 -6.43 2.18 20.41
C GLY A 156 -6.94 1.12 19.44
N LYS A 157 -8.07 1.39 18.78
CA LYS A 157 -8.69 0.47 17.81
C LYS A 157 -7.71 0.02 16.73
N ILE A 158 -6.89 0.93 16.18
CA ILE A 158 -5.89 0.60 15.16
C ILE A 158 -4.80 -0.28 15.76
N GLY A 159 -4.19 0.13 16.87
CA GLY A 159 -3.11 -0.64 17.52
C GLY A 159 -3.58 -2.03 17.95
N TYR A 160 -4.77 -2.13 18.55
CA TYR A 160 -5.38 -3.41 18.91
C TYR A 160 -5.59 -4.32 17.69
N ASN A 161 -6.23 -3.82 16.60
CA ASN A 161 -6.49 -4.60 15.40
C ASN A 161 -5.18 -5.04 14.73
N THR A 162 -4.20 -4.13 14.63
CA THR A 162 -2.87 -4.44 14.11
C THR A 162 -2.20 -5.54 14.93
N ALA A 163 -2.14 -5.39 16.25
CA ALA A 163 -1.52 -6.37 17.14
C ALA A 163 -2.19 -7.74 17.03
N ARG A 164 -3.53 -7.77 17.00
CA ARG A 164 -4.30 -9.01 16.88
C ARG A 164 -3.91 -9.81 15.64
N GLU A 165 -3.84 -9.14 14.48
CA GLU A 165 -3.49 -9.82 13.23
C GLU A 165 -2.01 -10.22 13.18
N LEU A 166 -1.12 -9.39 13.71
CA LEU A 166 0.31 -9.71 13.81
C LEU A 166 0.57 -10.90 14.74
N CYS A 167 -0.12 -10.98 15.88
CA CYS A 167 -0.02 -12.13 16.78
C CYS A 167 -0.47 -13.45 16.13
N LYS A 168 -1.53 -13.41 15.26
CA LYS A 168 -1.94 -14.59 14.48
C LYS A 168 -0.82 -15.07 13.54
N LYS A 169 -0.04 -14.15 12.99
CA LYS A 169 1.12 -14.43 12.12
C LYS A 169 2.39 -14.77 12.91
N LYS A 170 2.31 -14.90 14.24
CA LYS A 170 3.41 -15.27 15.14
C LYS A 170 4.52 -14.20 15.26
N PHE A 171 4.24 -12.94 14.97
CA PHE A 171 5.14 -11.85 15.35
C PHE A 171 5.14 -11.68 16.88
N LYS A 172 6.28 -11.26 17.41
CA LYS A 172 6.37 -10.84 18.81
C LYS A 172 5.95 -9.38 18.90
N VAL A 173 4.83 -9.12 19.55
CA VAL A 173 4.22 -7.80 19.60
C VAL A 173 4.26 -7.25 21.03
N THR A 174 4.81 -6.06 21.17
CA THR A 174 4.75 -5.25 22.39
C THR A 174 3.87 -4.02 22.14
N ILE A 175 2.91 -3.74 23.03
CA ILE A 175 2.03 -2.58 22.94
C ILE A 175 2.32 -1.65 24.10
N LEU A 176 2.63 -0.38 23.81
CA LEU A 176 2.68 0.69 24.80
C LEU A 176 1.37 1.47 24.80
N GLU A 177 0.68 1.52 25.95
CA GLU A 177 -0.57 2.28 26.11
C GLU A 177 -0.49 3.15 27.37
N LYS A 178 -0.77 4.45 27.17
CA LYS A 178 -0.69 5.46 28.23
C LYS A 178 -1.84 5.38 29.25
N ASN A 179 -3.02 4.97 28.77
CA ASN A 179 -4.19 4.83 29.64
C ASN A 179 -4.16 3.47 30.34
N LYS A 180 -4.01 3.49 31.67
CA LYS A 180 -3.90 2.28 32.48
C LYS A 180 -5.08 1.32 32.28
N LYS A 181 -6.32 1.83 32.32
CA LYS A 181 -7.52 1.01 32.15
C LYS A 181 -7.52 0.31 30.80
N LYS A 182 -7.21 1.07 29.75
CA LYS A 182 -7.15 0.55 28.38
C LYS A 182 -6.02 -0.45 28.17
N ALA A 183 -4.86 -0.25 28.82
CA ALA A 183 -3.76 -1.20 28.80
C ALA A 183 -4.20 -2.56 29.35
N PHE A 184 -4.92 -2.59 30.49
CA PHE A 184 -5.48 -3.83 31.02
C PHE A 184 -6.52 -4.46 30.08
N GLU A 185 -7.45 -3.68 29.54
CA GLU A 185 -8.45 -4.18 28.59
C GLU A 185 -7.79 -4.83 27.35
N VAL A 186 -6.74 -4.20 26.83
CA VAL A 186 -6.00 -4.73 25.69
C VAL A 186 -5.22 -5.99 26.06
N ALA A 187 -4.61 -6.04 27.25
CA ALA A 187 -3.89 -7.21 27.73
C ALA A 187 -4.82 -8.44 27.89
N ASP A 188 -6.02 -8.23 28.41
CA ASP A 188 -7.02 -9.29 28.54
C ASP A 188 -7.49 -9.83 27.17
N LEU A 189 -7.59 -8.96 26.17
CA LEU A 189 -8.04 -9.30 24.81
C LEU A 189 -6.94 -9.91 23.93
N LEU A 190 -5.66 -9.66 24.24
CA LEU A 190 -4.50 -10.09 23.44
C LEU A 190 -3.47 -10.85 24.30
N PRO A 191 -3.76 -12.06 24.75
CA PRO A 191 -2.86 -12.83 25.61
C PRO A 191 -1.50 -13.18 24.98
N ASN A 192 -1.38 -13.05 23.65
CA ASN A 192 -0.15 -13.31 22.90
C ASN A 192 0.68 -12.04 22.64
N ALA A 193 0.27 -10.87 23.14
CA ALA A 193 1.02 -9.62 23.06
C ALA A 193 1.48 -9.21 24.47
N LEU A 194 2.66 -8.61 24.55
CA LEU A 194 3.10 -7.93 25.76
C LEU A 194 2.47 -6.53 25.79
N VAL A 195 1.69 -6.21 26.82
CA VAL A 195 1.10 -4.88 26.95
C VAL A 195 1.69 -4.15 28.14
N ILE A 196 2.25 -2.99 27.89
CA ILE A 196 2.95 -2.15 28.85
C ILE A 196 2.14 -0.87 29.07
N HIS A 197 1.88 -0.55 30.33
CA HIS A 197 1.30 0.72 30.69
C HIS A 197 2.40 1.78 30.80
N GLY A 198 2.41 2.76 29.88
CA GLY A 198 3.40 3.82 29.89
C GLY A 198 3.20 4.87 28.80
N ASP A 199 3.87 6.00 28.96
CA ASP A 199 3.89 7.08 27.97
C ASP A 199 5.04 6.88 27.00
N GLY A 200 4.76 6.49 25.75
CA GLY A 200 5.78 6.26 24.72
C GLY A 200 6.48 7.51 24.20
N ARG A 201 6.25 8.67 24.81
CA ARG A 201 7.08 9.88 24.62
C ARG A 201 8.28 9.90 25.58
N ASN A 202 8.27 9.02 26.58
CA ASN A 202 9.37 8.89 27.51
C ASN A 202 10.46 8.00 26.93
N SER A 203 11.62 8.62 26.62
CA SER A 203 12.78 7.93 26.05
C SER A 203 13.32 6.84 26.99
N ASP A 204 13.34 7.10 28.31
CA ASP A 204 13.89 6.16 29.27
C ASP A 204 13.03 4.89 29.33
N LEU A 205 11.70 5.04 29.29
CA LEU A 205 10.79 3.89 29.20
C LEU A 205 11.00 3.08 27.90
N LEU A 206 11.19 3.75 26.78
CA LEU A 206 11.44 3.07 25.51
C LEU A 206 12.78 2.32 25.52
N ASP A 207 13.77 2.84 26.24
CA ASP A 207 15.07 2.17 26.43
C ASP A 207 14.96 1.00 27.42
N GLU A 208 14.21 1.15 28.52
CA GLU A 208 13.92 0.06 29.47
C GLU A 208 13.19 -1.12 28.78
N GLU A 209 12.33 -0.83 27.82
CA GLU A 209 11.58 -1.83 27.04
C GLU A 209 12.30 -2.27 25.75
N ASP A 210 13.61 -2.04 25.71
CA ASP A 210 14.54 -2.52 24.68
C ASP A 210 14.12 -2.15 23.24
N LEU A 211 13.74 -0.87 23.02
CA LEU A 211 13.35 -0.35 21.70
C LEU A 211 14.41 -0.66 20.62
N SER A 212 15.68 -0.68 21.00
CA SER A 212 16.80 -0.95 20.08
C SER A 212 16.80 -2.37 19.49
N SER A 213 16.16 -3.33 20.19
CA SER A 213 16.01 -4.72 19.72
C SER A 213 14.80 -4.93 18.83
N MET A 214 13.96 -3.92 18.66
CA MET A 214 12.77 -4.01 17.82
C MET A 214 13.13 -3.89 16.34
N ASP A 215 12.51 -4.73 15.53
CA ASP A 215 12.66 -4.65 14.06
C ASP A 215 11.75 -3.57 13.46
N ALA A 216 10.56 -3.37 14.05
CA ALA A 216 9.62 -2.34 13.61
C ALA A 216 9.01 -1.59 14.80
N PHE A 217 8.75 -0.29 14.58
CA PHE A 217 8.04 0.58 15.50
C PHE A 217 6.85 1.24 14.80
N ILE A 218 5.66 1.07 15.37
CA ILE A 218 4.40 1.52 14.80
C ILE A 218 3.75 2.48 15.78
N SER A 219 3.57 3.74 15.40
CA SER A 219 2.93 4.73 16.26
C SER A 219 1.57 5.12 15.74
N VAL A 220 0.52 4.75 16.49
CA VAL A 220 -0.90 4.86 16.09
C VAL A 220 -1.76 5.48 17.19
N THR A 221 -1.20 6.46 17.88
CA THR A 221 -1.95 7.28 18.85
C THR A 221 -2.88 8.26 18.13
N GLU A 222 -3.71 8.98 18.87
CA GLU A 222 -4.61 10.01 18.31
C GLU A 222 -3.87 11.31 17.92
N ASN A 223 -2.60 11.46 18.32
CA ASN A 223 -1.82 12.67 18.09
C ASN A 223 -0.72 12.43 17.04
N SER A 224 -0.84 13.11 15.90
CA SER A 224 0.08 12.96 14.76
C SER A 224 1.52 13.35 15.11
N GLU A 225 1.71 14.42 15.89
CA GLU A 225 3.03 14.91 16.30
C GLU A 225 3.72 13.88 17.21
N THR A 226 2.99 13.31 18.16
CA THR A 226 3.49 12.21 19.00
C THR A 226 3.90 11.02 18.14
N ASN A 227 3.09 10.66 17.14
CA ASN A 227 3.38 9.52 16.28
C ASN A 227 4.66 9.76 15.46
N ILE A 228 4.82 10.96 14.91
CA ILE A 228 6.02 11.34 14.15
C ILE A 228 7.25 11.34 15.06
N MET A 229 7.19 12.05 16.19
CA MET A 229 8.34 12.18 17.10
C MET A 229 8.79 10.84 17.67
N SER A 230 7.86 9.97 18.06
CA SER A 230 8.21 8.64 18.56
C SER A 230 8.83 7.74 17.49
N CYS A 231 8.36 7.85 16.23
CA CYS A 231 9.00 7.15 15.11
C CYS A 231 10.42 7.67 14.84
N LEU A 232 10.65 8.98 14.94
CA LEU A 232 12.00 9.55 14.82
C LEU A 232 12.93 9.07 15.93
N MET A 233 12.43 9.00 17.18
CA MET A 233 13.19 8.40 18.29
C MET A 233 13.55 6.94 17.99
N ALA A 234 12.60 6.14 17.49
CA ALA A 234 12.88 4.77 17.07
C ALA A 234 13.96 4.68 15.98
N LYS A 235 13.97 5.62 15.03
CA LYS A 235 15.03 5.71 14.01
C LYS A 235 16.41 5.99 14.63
N THR A 236 16.51 6.87 15.60
CA THR A 236 17.80 7.12 16.28
C THR A 236 18.33 5.89 17.06
N LYS A 237 17.44 4.96 17.38
CA LYS A 237 17.78 3.67 18.01
C LYS A 237 17.97 2.54 17.00
N ASN A 238 18.10 2.86 15.70
CA ASN A 238 18.32 1.94 14.58
C ASN A 238 17.18 0.93 14.33
N VAL A 239 15.95 1.24 14.72
CA VAL A 239 14.78 0.43 14.34
C VAL A 239 14.65 0.44 12.82
N LYS A 240 14.58 -0.74 12.22
CA LYS A 240 14.65 -0.95 10.76
C LYS A 240 13.47 -0.35 10.01
N LYS A 241 12.26 -0.48 10.56
CA LYS A 241 11.02 -0.01 9.94
C LYS A 241 10.20 0.83 10.92
N THR A 242 9.80 2.03 10.49
CA THR A 242 8.94 2.93 11.27
C THR A 242 7.69 3.27 10.50
N ILE A 243 6.52 3.20 11.17
CA ILE A 243 5.22 3.51 10.59
C ILE A 243 4.49 4.47 11.53
N ALA A 244 4.10 5.64 11.04
CA ALA A 244 3.37 6.63 11.82
C ALA A 244 1.97 6.90 11.24
N LEU A 245 0.95 6.89 12.10
CA LEU A 245 -0.39 7.36 11.74
C LEU A 245 -0.41 8.88 11.79
N VAL A 246 -0.78 9.51 10.68
CA VAL A 246 -0.83 10.98 10.55
C VAL A 246 -2.15 11.39 9.93
N GLU A 247 -2.89 12.29 10.58
CA GLU A 247 -4.17 12.79 10.08
C GLU A 247 -4.04 14.05 9.23
N ASN A 248 -3.00 14.87 9.48
CA ASN A 248 -2.75 16.10 8.74
C ASN A 248 -1.98 15.81 7.45
N MET A 249 -2.55 16.21 6.31
CA MET A 249 -1.93 16.02 4.99
C MET A 249 -0.65 16.82 4.79
N ASP A 250 -0.50 17.97 5.46
CA ASP A 250 0.71 18.80 5.37
C ASP A 250 1.95 18.05 5.89
N TYR A 251 1.77 17.17 6.87
CA TYR A 251 2.86 16.34 7.40
C TYR A 251 3.32 15.25 6.42
N PHE A 252 2.48 14.83 5.49
CA PHE A 252 2.88 13.90 4.44
C PHE A 252 3.98 14.46 3.55
N GLN A 253 3.90 15.75 3.21
CA GLN A 253 4.93 16.40 2.39
C GLN A 253 6.27 16.53 3.12
N LEU A 254 6.22 16.68 4.45
CA LEU A 254 7.41 16.78 5.29
C LEU A 254 8.07 15.42 5.57
N SER A 255 7.31 14.33 5.52
CA SER A 255 7.76 13.00 5.95
C SER A 255 9.00 12.49 5.25
N HIS A 256 9.13 12.74 3.94
CA HIS A 256 10.32 12.34 3.18
C HIS A 256 11.61 13.03 3.63
N SER A 257 11.47 14.26 4.15
CA SER A 257 12.60 15.03 4.66
C SER A 257 12.99 14.64 6.09
N ILE A 258 12.08 13.98 6.82
CA ILE A 258 12.22 13.72 8.26
C ILE A 258 12.82 12.32 8.55
N GLY A 259 12.76 11.38 7.59
CA GLY A 259 13.38 10.06 7.72
C GLY A 259 12.50 8.96 8.33
N ILE A 260 11.18 9.14 8.39
CA ILE A 260 10.22 8.07 8.70
C ILE A 260 9.98 7.23 7.46
N ASP A 261 9.95 5.90 7.59
CA ASP A 261 9.84 5.03 6.42
C ASP A 261 8.45 5.07 5.79
N THR A 262 7.39 5.15 6.61
CA THR A 262 6.01 5.14 6.09
C THR A 262 5.07 5.96 6.96
N LEU A 263 4.24 6.78 6.32
CA LEU A 263 3.10 7.44 6.97
C LEU A 263 1.80 6.79 6.49
N ILE A 264 0.85 6.64 7.41
CA ILE A 264 -0.50 6.15 7.13
C ILE A 264 -1.50 7.24 7.45
N ASN A 265 -2.48 7.43 6.56
CA ASN A 265 -3.61 8.33 6.80
C ASN A 265 -4.93 7.57 6.62
N LYS A 266 -5.64 7.33 7.73
CA LYS A 266 -6.91 6.59 7.71
C LYS A 266 -8.01 7.28 6.90
N LYS A 267 -7.99 8.63 6.80
CA LYS A 267 -8.98 9.39 6.01
C LYS A 267 -8.76 9.16 4.52
N LEU A 268 -7.49 9.18 4.08
CA LEU A 268 -7.13 8.91 2.70
C LEU A 268 -7.47 7.48 2.30
N LEU A 269 -7.12 6.49 3.12
CA LEU A 269 -7.50 5.09 2.91
C LEU A 269 -9.01 4.91 2.78
N THR A 270 -9.77 5.58 3.66
CA THR A 270 -11.23 5.56 3.61
C THR A 270 -11.77 6.21 2.33
N ALA A 271 -11.23 7.37 1.94
CA ALA A 271 -11.63 8.05 0.72
C ALA A 271 -11.37 7.19 -0.52
N ASN A 272 -10.19 6.59 -0.62
CA ASN A 272 -9.83 5.69 -1.72
C ASN A 272 -10.79 4.49 -1.80
N THR A 273 -11.12 3.90 -0.65
CA THR A 273 -12.08 2.79 -0.59
C THR A 273 -13.48 3.24 -1.04
N ILE A 274 -13.96 4.41 -0.61
CA ILE A 274 -15.25 4.96 -1.05
C ILE A 274 -15.24 5.24 -2.56
N PHE A 275 -14.18 5.86 -3.09
CA PHE A 275 -14.05 6.14 -4.52
C PHE A 275 -14.12 4.87 -5.37
N ARG A 276 -13.54 3.76 -4.91
CA ARG A 276 -13.63 2.44 -5.57
C ARG A 276 -15.09 2.03 -5.79
N TYR A 277 -15.95 2.21 -4.78
CA TYR A 277 -17.37 1.85 -4.87
C TYR A 277 -18.22 2.82 -5.68
N ILE A 278 -17.83 4.10 -5.76
CA ILE A 278 -18.61 5.14 -6.47
C ILE A 278 -18.30 5.15 -7.96
N ARG A 279 -17.08 4.79 -8.37
CA ARG A 279 -16.67 4.82 -9.77
C ARG A 279 -17.55 3.90 -10.62
N LYS A 280 -17.98 4.43 -11.77
CA LYS A 280 -18.70 3.68 -12.79
C LYS A 280 -17.69 2.89 -13.60
N GLY A 281 -18.01 1.65 -13.90
CA GLY A 281 -17.16 0.74 -14.66
C GLY A 281 -16.70 -0.42 -13.80
N ASP A 282 -16.10 -1.41 -14.41
CA ASP A 282 -15.61 -2.61 -13.74
C ASP A 282 -14.22 -2.38 -13.12
N VAL A 283 -14.04 -1.22 -12.44
CA VAL A 283 -12.86 -0.97 -11.60
C VAL A 283 -12.98 -1.85 -10.36
N VAL A 284 -12.18 -2.89 -10.30
CA VAL A 284 -12.20 -3.87 -9.20
C VAL A 284 -11.38 -3.36 -8.04
N ASP A 285 -10.26 -2.72 -8.33
CA ASP A 285 -9.36 -2.18 -7.32
C ASP A 285 -8.73 -0.85 -7.74
N MET A 286 -8.32 -0.08 -6.74
CA MET A 286 -7.64 1.19 -6.92
C MET A 286 -6.72 1.44 -5.74
N THR A 287 -5.48 1.74 -6.01
CA THR A 287 -4.56 2.23 -5.01
C THR A 287 -3.95 3.55 -5.42
N THR A 288 -3.81 4.43 -4.44
CA THR A 288 -3.06 5.69 -4.57
C THR A 288 -1.82 5.54 -3.73
N LEU A 289 -0.67 5.63 -4.36
CA LEU A 289 0.57 5.57 -3.63
C LEU A 289 0.82 6.91 -2.92
N ASN A 290 1.16 6.82 -1.64
CA ASN A 290 1.61 7.99 -0.91
C ASN A 290 2.77 8.62 -1.68
N ASN A 291 2.64 9.92 -2.01
CA ASN A 291 3.63 10.74 -2.74
C ASN A 291 3.73 10.57 -4.27
N LEU A 292 2.94 9.72 -4.88
CA LEU A 292 2.87 9.60 -6.33
C LEU A 292 1.65 10.37 -6.85
N ASN A 293 1.87 11.35 -7.72
CA ASN A 293 0.77 12.02 -8.43
C ASN A 293 0.31 11.14 -9.61
N ALA A 294 -0.01 9.87 -9.32
CA ALA A 294 -0.55 8.90 -10.25
C ALA A 294 -1.52 7.98 -9.54
N GLU A 295 -2.47 7.45 -10.29
CA GLU A 295 -3.42 6.45 -9.81
C GLU A 295 -3.15 5.10 -10.48
N ILE A 296 -3.31 4.04 -9.71
CA ILE A 296 -3.22 2.67 -10.20
C ILE A 296 -4.60 2.07 -10.09
N LEU A 297 -5.11 1.65 -11.23
CA LEU A 297 -6.48 1.17 -11.40
C LEU A 297 -6.45 -0.26 -11.93
N GLU A 298 -7.29 -1.11 -11.39
CA GLU A 298 -7.51 -2.45 -11.88
C GLU A 298 -8.90 -2.53 -12.52
N PHE A 299 -8.94 -2.95 -13.79
CA PHE A 299 -10.17 -3.08 -14.57
C PHE A 299 -10.40 -4.54 -14.94
N VAL A 300 -11.66 -4.99 -14.88
CA VAL A 300 -12.09 -6.22 -15.56
C VAL A 300 -12.50 -5.86 -16.99
N VAL A 301 -11.96 -6.59 -17.95
CA VAL A 301 -12.29 -6.39 -19.36
C VAL A 301 -13.60 -7.07 -19.71
N ASN A 302 -14.59 -6.30 -20.08
CA ASN A 302 -15.86 -6.82 -20.62
C ASN A 302 -15.77 -7.08 -22.13
N ALA A 303 -16.64 -7.94 -22.65
CA ALA A 303 -16.71 -8.23 -24.08
C ALA A 303 -16.95 -6.97 -24.95
N ASN A 304 -17.62 -5.96 -24.38
CA ASN A 304 -17.93 -4.69 -25.07
C ASN A 304 -16.86 -3.61 -24.88
N SER A 305 -15.81 -3.87 -24.06
CA SER A 305 -14.72 -2.92 -23.86
C SER A 305 -14.00 -2.63 -25.17
N LYS A 306 -13.62 -1.38 -25.37
CA LYS A 306 -12.89 -0.96 -26.60
C LYS A 306 -11.50 -1.57 -26.70
N VAL A 307 -10.95 -2.08 -25.59
CA VAL A 307 -9.66 -2.76 -25.53
C VAL A 307 -9.77 -4.26 -25.78
N ALA A 308 -10.98 -4.84 -25.70
CA ALA A 308 -11.18 -6.27 -25.84
C ALA A 308 -10.78 -6.76 -27.24
N ASN A 309 -10.04 -7.85 -27.28
CA ASN A 309 -9.52 -8.50 -28.48
C ASN A 309 -8.44 -7.71 -29.28
N TYR A 310 -7.96 -6.57 -28.77
CA TYR A 310 -6.83 -5.85 -29.34
C TYR A 310 -5.53 -6.23 -28.64
N ARG A 311 -4.41 -6.09 -29.38
CA ARG A 311 -3.08 -6.14 -28.76
C ARG A 311 -2.78 -4.81 -28.07
N ILE A 312 -2.04 -4.84 -26.96
CA ILE A 312 -1.69 -3.62 -26.22
C ILE A 312 -1.05 -2.56 -27.11
N LYS A 313 -0.17 -2.95 -28.04
CA LYS A 313 0.50 -2.04 -28.96
C LYS A 313 -0.42 -1.36 -29.97
N ASP A 314 -1.58 -1.95 -30.24
CA ASP A 314 -2.55 -1.46 -31.24
C ASP A 314 -3.62 -0.54 -30.63
N ILE A 315 -3.60 -0.38 -29.29
CA ILE A 315 -4.53 0.47 -28.56
C ILE A 315 -3.98 1.90 -28.49
N ASP A 316 -4.82 2.89 -28.84
CA ASP A 316 -4.48 4.32 -28.66
C ASP A 316 -4.49 4.71 -27.17
N PHE A 317 -3.45 4.25 -26.47
CA PHE A 317 -3.28 4.47 -25.05
C PHE A 317 -2.59 5.81 -24.78
N PRO A 318 -3.10 6.67 -23.87
CA PRO A 318 -2.50 7.97 -23.64
C PRO A 318 -1.06 7.83 -23.10
N ARG A 319 -0.16 8.72 -23.53
CA ARG A 319 1.24 8.71 -23.08
C ARG A 319 1.41 8.92 -21.58
N THR A 320 0.38 9.37 -20.91
CA THR A 320 0.31 9.61 -19.45
C THR A 320 -0.31 8.44 -18.68
N ALA A 321 -0.40 7.27 -19.34
CA ALA A 321 -0.83 6.04 -18.71
C ALA A 321 -0.07 4.84 -19.29
N ILE A 322 0.04 3.76 -18.52
CA ILE A 322 0.70 2.51 -18.92
C ILE A 322 -0.07 1.31 -18.35
N ILE A 323 -0.16 0.24 -19.11
CA ILE A 323 -0.57 -1.07 -18.60
C ILE A 323 0.64 -1.68 -17.90
N GLY A 324 0.56 -1.91 -16.60
CA GLY A 324 1.64 -2.48 -15.81
C GLY A 324 1.65 -4.01 -15.82
N GLY A 325 0.46 -4.62 -15.95
CA GLY A 325 0.32 -6.07 -15.98
C GLY A 325 -1.12 -6.49 -16.19
N VAL A 326 -1.29 -7.79 -16.38
CA VAL A 326 -2.58 -8.46 -16.60
C VAL A 326 -2.69 -9.61 -15.61
N ILE A 327 -3.89 -9.83 -15.09
CA ILE A 327 -4.21 -11.02 -14.30
C ILE A 327 -5.26 -11.79 -15.09
N LYS A 328 -4.91 -13.02 -15.46
CA LYS A 328 -5.78 -13.93 -16.19
C LYS A 328 -6.00 -15.19 -15.34
N GLU A 329 -7.24 -15.47 -14.99
CA GLU A 329 -7.60 -16.63 -14.17
C GLU A 329 -6.78 -16.76 -12.87
N GLY A 330 -6.52 -15.61 -12.21
CA GLY A 330 -5.73 -15.53 -10.97
C GLY A 330 -4.21 -15.58 -11.16
N VAL A 331 -3.70 -15.68 -12.41
CA VAL A 331 -2.27 -15.70 -12.71
C VAL A 331 -1.82 -14.34 -13.23
N GLY A 332 -0.80 -13.76 -12.59
CA GLY A 332 -0.20 -12.50 -13.02
C GLY A 332 0.68 -12.67 -14.27
N ILE A 333 0.63 -11.70 -15.16
CA ILE A 333 1.40 -11.65 -16.41
C ILE A 333 1.96 -10.24 -16.58
N ILE A 334 3.26 -10.12 -16.79
CA ILE A 334 3.87 -8.86 -17.25
C ILE A 334 3.60 -8.75 -18.76
N ALA A 335 2.54 -8.02 -19.09
CA ALA A 335 2.03 -7.96 -20.45
C ALA A 335 2.76 -6.88 -21.27
N LEU A 336 3.44 -7.29 -22.32
CA LEU A 336 4.09 -6.42 -23.30
C LEU A 336 3.15 -6.11 -24.48
N GLY A 337 3.61 -5.27 -25.40
CA GLY A 337 2.82 -4.77 -26.52
C GLY A 337 2.13 -5.84 -27.39
N ASP A 338 2.69 -7.04 -27.46
CA ASP A 338 2.12 -8.16 -28.25
C ASP A 338 1.02 -8.95 -27.54
N TYR A 339 0.81 -8.72 -26.23
CA TYR A 339 -0.26 -9.36 -25.49
C TYR A 339 -1.63 -8.93 -26.05
N LYS A 340 -2.48 -9.92 -26.34
CA LYS A 340 -3.86 -9.72 -26.79
C LYS A 340 -4.78 -9.73 -25.57
N ILE A 341 -5.42 -8.61 -25.30
CA ILE A 341 -6.38 -8.47 -24.19
C ILE A 341 -7.65 -9.24 -24.52
N GLU A 342 -8.10 -10.07 -23.60
CA GLU A 342 -9.31 -10.89 -23.72
C GLU A 342 -10.38 -10.48 -22.71
N PRO A 343 -11.67 -10.68 -23.03
CA PRO A 343 -12.74 -10.53 -22.04
C PRO A 343 -12.49 -11.42 -20.82
N GLY A 344 -12.66 -10.88 -19.63
CA GLY A 344 -12.36 -11.56 -18.36
C GLY A 344 -10.97 -11.27 -17.81
N ASP A 345 -10.04 -10.76 -18.63
CA ASP A 345 -8.74 -10.31 -18.14
C ASP A 345 -8.91 -9.15 -17.13
N ARG A 346 -8.08 -9.12 -16.11
CA ARG A 346 -7.98 -8.01 -15.18
C ARG A 346 -6.69 -7.24 -15.49
N ILE A 347 -6.85 -5.97 -15.82
CA ILE A 347 -5.75 -5.13 -16.31
C ILE A 347 -5.39 -4.10 -15.26
N VAL A 348 -4.12 -4.10 -14.84
CA VAL A 348 -3.57 -3.09 -13.93
C VAL A 348 -2.98 -1.94 -14.75
N VAL A 349 -3.53 -0.75 -14.58
CA VAL A 349 -3.16 0.46 -15.31
C VAL A 349 -2.64 1.51 -14.35
N CYS A 350 -1.46 2.06 -14.59
CA CYS A 350 -0.99 3.27 -13.93
C CYS A 350 -1.25 4.49 -14.81
N CYS A 351 -1.84 5.54 -14.27
CA CYS A 351 -2.12 6.76 -15.03
C CYS A 351 -2.03 8.03 -14.19
N LEU A 352 -1.66 9.14 -14.85
CA LEU A 352 -1.77 10.46 -14.23
C LEU A 352 -3.25 10.88 -14.10
N PRO A 353 -3.64 11.67 -13.07
CA PRO A 353 -5.04 12.02 -12.81
C PRO A 353 -5.79 12.59 -14.03
N ARG A 354 -5.11 13.36 -14.86
CA ARG A 354 -5.68 13.96 -16.10
C ARG A 354 -6.14 12.92 -17.13
N SER A 355 -5.67 11.68 -17.06
CA SER A 355 -5.96 10.63 -18.03
C SER A 355 -7.01 9.63 -17.58
N ILE A 356 -7.43 9.67 -16.33
CA ILE A 356 -8.34 8.69 -15.75
C ILE A 356 -9.62 8.52 -16.54
N LYS A 357 -10.29 9.62 -16.86
CA LYS A 357 -11.54 9.59 -17.65
C LYS A 357 -11.39 8.92 -19.01
N ARG A 358 -10.24 9.15 -19.70
CA ARG A 358 -9.95 8.53 -20.98
C ARG A 358 -9.69 7.03 -20.83
N ILE A 359 -8.98 6.65 -19.79
CA ILE A 359 -8.74 5.24 -19.45
C ILE A 359 -10.06 4.53 -19.15
N GLU A 360 -10.89 5.07 -18.24
CA GLU A 360 -12.21 4.50 -17.94
C GLU A 360 -13.05 4.28 -19.22
N GLN A 361 -13.01 5.20 -20.18
CA GLN A 361 -13.73 5.07 -21.46
C GLN A 361 -13.20 3.98 -22.39
N LEU A 362 -11.97 3.52 -22.19
CA LEU A 362 -11.41 2.40 -22.96
C LEU A 362 -11.89 1.05 -22.44
N PHE A 363 -12.17 0.98 -21.13
CA PHE A 363 -12.61 -0.25 -20.46
C PHE A 363 -14.14 -0.36 -20.31
N LEU A 364 -14.86 0.70 -20.58
CA LEU A 364 -16.31 0.71 -20.70
C LEU A 364 -16.71 0.25 -22.13
#